data_fab64169bfaf345b7533357c07eb6b9b
#
_entry.id   fab64169bfaf345b7533357c07eb6b9b
#
_cell.length_a   1.000
_cell.length_b   1.000
_cell.length_c   1.000
_cell.angle_alpha   90.00
_cell.angle_beta   90.00
_cell.angle_gamma   90.00
#
_symmetry.space_group_name_H-M   'P 1'
#
loop_
_entity.id
_entity.type
_entity.pdbx_description
1 polymer ?
#
loop_
_entity_poly.entity_id
_entity_poly.type
_entity_poly.pdbx_seq_one_letter_code
_entity_poly.pdbx_strand_id
1 'polypeptide(L)'
;MPKASVFRFGFVGAGRIARVHAEALRELGGAEIVAWSAGHWHNAEKASGSFGGWPMTTEDLLKHPEIDAVLISSPTPRHHEQTLAALAQGKHVFCEKPMTRTGEEAQAVLTAAKSSECGFYVGHTLRFFSRYAKARELLRAGAIGTLRRVASRRLNAPPAEGRASWFFDFAQSGGCILDLMIHDFDFLQWCLGKPTRIEAETAPNKDPEGWQHAIVHLYFKGGARAEVEGSWLHHRHERSLLLEGDNGKITIDPDDGLLRLENSQGARVIDVPVVDGYREQMHHFLEHLRTGAPLLVTPDDAVSALSIALTALQKLGKE
;
A
#
# COMPACT_ATOMS: atom_id res chain seq x y z
N MET A 1 26.29 -10.23 23.49
CA MET A 1 25.43 -9.60 22.47
C MET A 1 24.19 -9.09 23.18
N PRO A 2 23.76 -7.84 23.03
CA PRO A 2 22.50 -7.42 23.58
C PRO A 2 21.39 -8.31 23.00
N LYS A 3 20.48 -8.83 23.84
CA LYS A 3 19.30 -9.55 23.36
C LYS A 3 18.59 -8.64 22.36
N ALA A 4 18.43 -9.10 21.11
CA ALA A 4 17.60 -8.38 20.15
C ALA A 4 16.24 -8.13 20.82
N SER A 5 15.85 -6.88 20.94
CA SER A 5 14.58 -6.51 21.55
C SER A 5 13.44 -7.12 20.74
N VAL A 6 12.62 -7.95 21.37
CA VAL A 6 11.41 -8.50 20.78
C VAL A 6 10.35 -7.41 20.85
N PHE A 7 9.83 -6.97 19.70
CA PHE A 7 8.74 -6.00 19.68
C PHE A 7 7.39 -6.70 19.88
N ARG A 8 6.57 -6.14 20.73
CA ARG A 8 5.24 -6.65 21.08
C ARG A 8 4.18 -5.91 20.29
N PHE A 9 3.47 -6.64 19.46
CA PHE A 9 2.50 -6.09 18.51
C PHE A 9 1.06 -6.27 18.97
N GLY A 10 0.25 -5.20 18.81
CA GLY A 10 -1.20 -5.25 18.81
C GLY A 10 -1.74 -5.10 17.38
N PHE A 11 -2.71 -5.93 16.99
CA PHE A 11 -3.34 -5.89 15.68
C PHE A 11 -4.74 -5.27 15.76
N VAL A 12 -4.94 -4.14 15.10
CA VAL A 12 -6.24 -3.49 14.93
C VAL A 12 -6.78 -3.84 13.56
N GLY A 13 -7.72 -4.79 13.52
CA GLY A 13 -8.17 -5.48 12.32
C GLY A 13 -7.66 -6.92 12.30
N ALA A 14 -8.55 -7.88 12.01
CA ALA A 14 -8.25 -9.32 11.94
C ALA A 14 -8.63 -9.91 10.57
N GLY A 15 -8.61 -9.07 9.53
CA GLY A 15 -8.92 -9.44 8.15
C GLY A 15 -7.80 -10.23 7.48
N ARG A 16 -7.97 -10.44 6.17
CA ARG A 16 -6.99 -11.19 5.36
C ARG A 16 -5.59 -10.59 5.44
N ILE A 17 -5.49 -9.25 5.30
CA ILE A 17 -4.17 -8.60 5.26
C ILE A 17 -3.48 -8.61 6.63
N ALA A 18 -4.23 -8.48 7.72
CA ALA A 18 -3.68 -8.63 9.06
C ALA A 18 -2.99 -9.99 9.25
N ARG A 19 -3.61 -11.06 8.75
CA ARG A 19 -3.06 -12.43 8.82
C ARG A 19 -1.80 -12.60 7.98
N VAL A 20 -1.73 -11.95 6.81
CA VAL A 20 -0.52 -11.92 5.98
C VAL A 20 0.65 -11.27 6.75
N HIS A 21 0.39 -10.15 7.41
CA HIS A 21 1.42 -9.49 8.21
C HIS A 21 1.80 -10.28 9.46
N ALA A 22 0.83 -10.93 10.12
CA ALA A 22 1.09 -11.79 11.27
C ALA A 22 1.98 -12.98 10.90
N GLU A 23 1.72 -13.60 9.75
CA GLU A 23 2.56 -14.68 9.22
C GLU A 23 3.98 -14.19 8.94
N ALA A 24 4.11 -13.04 8.27
CA ALA A 24 5.40 -12.42 7.99
C ALA A 24 6.20 -12.15 9.28
N LEU A 25 5.57 -11.60 10.32
CA LEU A 25 6.22 -11.37 11.61
C LEU A 25 6.65 -12.68 12.28
N ARG A 26 5.83 -13.72 12.20
CA ARG A 26 6.15 -15.04 12.76
C ARG A 26 7.36 -15.67 12.07
N GLU A 27 7.44 -15.58 10.75
CA GLU A 27 8.58 -16.10 9.97
C GLU A 27 9.87 -15.32 10.21
N LEU A 28 9.80 -14.01 10.36
CA LEU A 28 10.96 -13.15 10.59
C LEU A 28 11.55 -13.33 12.00
N GLY A 29 10.69 -13.62 12.97
CA GLY A 29 11.09 -13.60 14.38
C GLY A 29 11.38 -12.19 14.91
N GLY A 30 11.65 -12.08 16.22
CA GLY A 30 11.92 -10.80 16.87
C GLY A 30 10.67 -9.93 17.04
N ALA A 31 9.48 -10.51 16.90
CA ALA A 31 8.19 -9.92 17.18
C ALA A 31 7.30 -10.93 17.91
N GLU A 32 6.44 -10.44 18.79
CA GLU A 32 5.42 -11.19 19.52
C GLU A 32 4.06 -10.52 19.30
N ILE A 33 3.03 -11.29 19.05
CA ILE A 33 1.66 -10.79 18.93
C ILE A 33 0.98 -10.89 20.30
N VAL A 34 0.71 -9.75 20.91
CA VAL A 34 0.10 -9.66 22.25
C VAL A 34 -1.42 -9.62 22.17
N ALA A 35 -1.97 -8.88 21.21
CA ALA A 35 -3.42 -8.67 21.15
C ALA A 35 -3.95 -8.52 19.74
N TRP A 36 -5.25 -8.86 19.61
CA TRP A 36 -6.06 -8.67 18.42
C TRP A 36 -7.34 -7.91 18.76
N SER A 37 -7.69 -6.93 17.93
CA SER A 37 -9.01 -6.33 17.93
C SER A 37 -9.65 -6.38 16.55
N ALA A 38 -10.96 -6.43 16.49
CA ALA A 38 -11.72 -6.43 15.24
C ALA A 38 -13.13 -5.88 15.46
N GLY A 39 -13.78 -5.40 14.38
CA GLY A 39 -15.16 -4.93 14.44
C GLY A 39 -16.16 -6.00 14.90
N HIS A 40 -15.87 -7.28 14.64
CA HIS A 40 -16.57 -8.42 15.19
C HIS A 40 -15.64 -9.21 16.10
N TRP A 41 -16.00 -9.38 17.35
CA TRP A 41 -15.23 -10.07 18.38
C TRP A 41 -14.71 -11.44 17.93
N HIS A 42 -15.59 -12.24 17.32
CA HIS A 42 -15.24 -13.56 16.81
C HIS A 42 -14.03 -13.56 15.83
N ASN A 43 -13.85 -12.50 15.04
CA ASN A 43 -12.69 -12.39 14.15
C ASN A 43 -11.37 -12.20 14.94
N ALA A 44 -11.42 -11.46 16.04
CA ALA A 44 -10.27 -11.31 16.94
C ALA A 44 -9.94 -12.64 17.64
N GLU A 45 -10.95 -13.37 18.15
CA GLU A 45 -10.77 -14.70 18.74
C GLU A 45 -10.15 -15.70 17.74
N LYS A 46 -10.67 -15.71 16.51
CA LYS A 46 -10.13 -16.59 15.46
C LYS A 46 -8.69 -16.25 15.09
N ALA A 47 -8.32 -14.98 15.06
CA ALA A 47 -6.95 -14.56 14.79
C ALA A 47 -6.02 -14.92 15.94
N SER A 48 -6.45 -14.65 17.18
CA SER A 48 -5.76 -15.04 18.40
C SER A 48 -5.49 -16.55 18.48
N GLY A 49 -6.50 -17.37 18.17
CA GLY A 49 -6.35 -18.85 18.11
C GLY A 49 -5.35 -19.33 17.03
N SER A 50 -5.12 -18.55 15.97
CA SER A 50 -4.21 -18.91 14.88
C SER A 50 -2.78 -18.41 15.08
N PHE A 51 -2.61 -17.25 15.70
CA PHE A 51 -1.33 -16.52 15.75
C PHE A 51 -0.86 -16.21 17.18
N GLY A 52 -1.61 -16.59 18.19
CA GLY A 52 -1.35 -16.22 19.59
C GLY A 52 -1.89 -14.84 19.96
N GLY A 53 -1.61 -14.42 21.17
CA GLY A 53 -2.14 -13.17 21.74
C GLY A 53 -3.59 -13.32 22.25
N TRP A 54 -4.19 -12.22 22.67
CA TRP A 54 -5.51 -12.19 23.29
C TRP A 54 -6.49 -11.33 22.49
N PRO A 55 -7.76 -11.70 22.34
CA PRO A 55 -8.77 -10.81 21.81
C PRO A 55 -9.03 -9.67 22.81
N MET A 56 -9.04 -8.42 22.32
CA MET A 56 -9.26 -7.22 23.12
C MET A 56 -10.19 -6.25 22.37
N THR A 57 -10.76 -5.28 23.08
CA THR A 57 -11.35 -4.11 22.40
C THR A 57 -10.24 -3.27 21.78
N THR A 58 -10.55 -2.48 20.78
CA THR A 58 -9.54 -1.58 20.17
C THR A 58 -9.01 -0.59 21.20
N GLU A 59 -9.87 -0.09 22.07
CA GLU A 59 -9.50 0.85 23.13
C GLU A 59 -8.51 0.24 24.13
N ASP A 60 -8.80 -0.97 24.63
CA ASP A 60 -7.93 -1.66 25.58
C ASP A 60 -6.57 -2.02 24.93
N LEU A 61 -6.59 -2.47 23.69
CA LEU A 61 -5.37 -2.79 22.92
C LEU A 61 -4.48 -1.54 22.79
N LEU A 62 -5.05 -0.41 22.38
CA LEU A 62 -4.29 0.82 22.19
C LEU A 62 -3.70 1.36 23.50
N LYS A 63 -4.36 1.13 24.64
CA LYS A 63 -3.89 1.52 25.97
C LYS A 63 -2.98 0.47 26.65
N HIS A 64 -2.84 -0.72 26.05
CA HIS A 64 -2.14 -1.82 26.72
C HIS A 64 -0.64 -1.51 26.89
N PRO A 65 -0.11 -1.56 28.13
CA PRO A 65 1.25 -1.10 28.41
C PRO A 65 2.34 -1.99 27.81
N GLU A 66 2.03 -3.25 27.56
CA GLU A 66 3.00 -4.19 26.99
C GLU A 66 3.07 -4.15 25.46
N ILE A 67 2.24 -3.40 24.77
CA ILE A 67 2.28 -3.27 23.31
C ILE A 67 3.23 -2.13 22.93
N ASP A 68 4.26 -2.45 22.15
CA ASP A 68 5.26 -1.51 21.66
C ASP A 68 4.85 -0.92 20.30
N ALA A 69 4.22 -1.73 19.45
CA ALA A 69 3.82 -1.37 18.11
C ALA A 69 2.40 -1.83 17.77
N VAL A 70 1.69 -1.06 16.97
CA VAL A 70 0.33 -1.37 16.51
C VAL A 70 0.32 -1.51 15.00
N LEU A 71 -0.25 -2.62 14.50
CA LEU A 71 -0.55 -2.81 13.09
C LEU A 71 -2.04 -2.53 12.86
N ILE A 72 -2.32 -1.46 12.11
CA ILE A 72 -3.68 -1.02 11.78
C ILE A 72 -4.04 -1.52 10.38
N SER A 73 -5.03 -2.39 10.30
CA SER A 73 -5.55 -2.98 9.06
C SER A 73 -7.07 -3.13 9.10
N SER A 74 -7.72 -2.26 9.84
CA SER A 74 -9.16 -2.04 9.88
C SER A 74 -9.66 -1.43 8.55
N PRO A 75 -10.97 -1.19 8.36
CA PRO A 75 -11.46 -0.38 7.24
C PRO A 75 -10.87 1.03 7.23
N THR A 76 -10.55 1.52 6.03
CA THR A 76 -9.88 2.82 5.81
C THR A 76 -10.43 4.01 6.63
N PRO A 77 -11.76 4.18 6.80
CA PRO A 77 -12.30 5.30 7.59
C PRO A 77 -11.86 5.31 9.06
N ARG A 78 -11.37 4.18 9.56
CA ARG A 78 -10.90 4.06 10.95
C ARG A 78 -9.40 4.32 11.11
N HIS A 79 -8.63 4.34 10.04
CA HIS A 79 -7.17 4.46 10.10
C HIS A 79 -6.73 5.75 10.81
N HIS A 80 -7.37 6.88 10.49
CA HIS A 80 -7.04 8.18 11.08
C HIS A 80 -7.16 8.18 12.61
N GLU A 81 -8.35 7.89 13.15
CA GLU A 81 -8.60 7.90 14.60
C GLU A 81 -7.69 6.92 15.36
N GLN A 82 -7.51 5.71 14.79
CA GLN A 82 -6.72 4.65 15.40
C GLN A 82 -5.23 4.98 15.39
N THR A 83 -4.73 5.57 14.31
CA THR A 83 -3.33 6.02 14.21
C THR A 83 -3.04 7.12 15.22
N LEU A 84 -3.89 8.14 15.30
CA LEU A 84 -3.73 9.21 16.27
C LEU A 84 -3.76 8.69 17.71
N ALA A 85 -4.69 7.79 18.02
CA ALA A 85 -4.80 7.19 19.35
C ALA A 85 -3.57 6.34 19.70
N ALA A 86 -3.03 5.56 18.75
CA ALA A 86 -1.82 4.77 18.96
C ALA A 86 -0.58 5.66 19.21
N LEU A 87 -0.37 6.69 18.38
CA LEU A 87 0.74 7.63 18.54
C LEU A 87 0.65 8.39 19.87
N ALA A 88 -0.55 8.82 20.28
CA ALA A 88 -0.77 9.48 21.58
C ALA A 88 -0.46 8.58 22.78
N GLN A 89 -0.51 7.25 22.62
CA GLN A 89 -0.11 6.27 23.63
C GLN A 89 1.36 5.86 23.52
N GLY A 90 2.16 6.56 22.72
CA GLY A 90 3.59 6.28 22.56
C GLY A 90 3.88 4.96 21.86
N LYS A 91 3.00 4.52 20.95
CA LYS A 91 3.19 3.27 20.20
C LYS A 91 3.68 3.54 18.78
N HIS A 92 4.61 2.71 18.32
CA HIS A 92 4.96 2.67 16.90
C HIS A 92 3.75 2.19 16.08
N VAL A 93 3.58 2.72 14.89
CA VAL A 93 2.41 2.39 14.04
C VAL A 93 2.83 1.92 12.67
N PHE A 94 2.35 0.74 12.29
CA PHE A 94 2.24 0.31 10.91
C PHE A 94 0.78 0.44 10.49
N CYS A 95 0.46 1.33 9.57
CA CYS A 95 -0.88 1.53 9.03
C CYS A 95 -0.99 0.98 7.62
N GLU A 96 -2.00 0.16 7.34
CA GLU A 96 -2.29 -0.24 5.97
C GLU A 96 -2.70 0.95 5.10
N LYS A 97 -2.50 0.76 3.79
CA LYS A 97 -2.93 1.74 2.79
C LYS A 97 -4.46 1.65 2.54
N PRO A 98 -5.09 2.74 2.11
CA PRO A 98 -4.61 4.12 2.16
C PRO A 98 -4.47 4.58 3.62
N MET A 99 -3.52 5.50 3.87
CA MET A 99 -3.27 5.92 5.25
C MET A 99 -4.49 6.54 5.94
N THR A 100 -5.36 7.19 5.17
CA THR A 100 -6.61 7.82 5.62
C THR A 100 -7.61 7.91 4.45
N ARG A 101 -8.83 8.35 4.73
CA ARG A 101 -9.88 8.57 3.73
C ARG A 101 -9.80 9.96 3.08
N THR A 102 -9.34 10.97 3.81
CA THR A 102 -9.29 12.36 3.37
C THR A 102 -7.90 12.98 3.50
N GLY A 103 -7.68 14.09 2.78
CA GLY A 103 -6.43 14.85 2.86
C GLY A 103 -6.23 15.55 4.21
N GLU A 104 -7.31 16.01 4.84
CA GLU A 104 -7.27 16.63 6.16
C GLU A 104 -6.83 15.64 7.22
N GLU A 105 -7.42 14.44 7.21
CA GLU A 105 -7.02 13.34 8.10
C GLU A 105 -5.55 12.96 7.90
N ALA A 106 -5.09 12.89 6.65
CA ALA A 106 -3.70 12.58 6.34
C ALA A 106 -2.74 13.64 6.89
N GLN A 107 -3.11 14.91 6.80
CA GLN A 107 -2.30 16.00 7.35
C GLN A 107 -2.26 15.97 8.88
N ALA A 108 -3.37 15.63 9.53
CA ALA A 108 -3.42 15.47 10.98
C ALA A 108 -2.52 14.31 11.44
N VAL A 109 -2.60 13.14 10.77
CA VAL A 109 -1.73 11.99 11.04
C VAL A 109 -0.26 12.35 10.81
N LEU A 110 0.07 13.02 9.69
CA LEU A 110 1.44 13.42 9.40
C LEU A 110 2.01 14.35 10.47
N THR A 111 1.20 15.31 10.94
CA THR A 111 1.59 16.24 11.99
C THR A 111 1.85 15.49 13.31
N ALA A 112 0.95 14.59 13.70
CA ALA A 112 1.11 13.77 14.89
C ALA A 112 2.35 12.87 14.81
N ALA A 113 2.57 12.22 13.66
CA ALA A 113 3.74 11.36 13.43
C ALA A 113 5.06 12.14 13.53
N LYS A 114 5.13 13.36 12.97
CA LYS A 114 6.32 14.21 13.05
C LYS A 114 6.59 14.75 14.46
N SER A 115 5.56 14.85 15.29
CA SER A 115 5.67 15.31 16.70
C SER A 115 5.89 14.16 17.67
N SER A 116 5.83 12.92 17.21
CA SER A 116 6.02 11.72 18.02
C SER A 116 7.45 11.21 17.90
N GLU A 117 7.97 10.61 18.98
CA GLU A 117 9.21 9.83 18.94
C GLU A 117 9.00 8.42 18.36
N CYS A 118 7.75 8.03 18.08
CA CYS A 118 7.39 6.74 17.56
C CYS A 118 7.53 6.68 16.03
N GLY A 119 7.95 5.54 15.51
CA GLY A 119 7.95 5.26 14.08
C GLY A 119 6.51 5.16 13.54
N PHE A 120 6.24 5.86 12.45
CA PHE A 120 5.00 5.73 11.69
C PHE A 120 5.28 5.28 10.27
N TYR A 121 4.64 4.21 9.86
CA TYR A 121 4.85 3.56 8.57
C TYR A 121 3.51 3.28 7.87
N VAL A 122 3.50 3.39 6.53
CA VAL A 122 2.31 3.09 5.71
C VAL A 122 2.58 1.94 4.74
N GLY A 123 1.64 1.03 4.63
CA GLY A 123 1.73 -0.24 3.90
C GLY A 123 1.77 -0.16 2.37
N HIS A 124 2.61 0.70 1.77
CA HIS A 124 2.82 0.74 0.32
C HIS A 124 3.75 -0.39 -0.15
N THR A 125 3.19 -1.57 -0.36
CA THR A 125 3.91 -2.83 -0.54
C THR A 125 4.64 -2.95 -1.87
N LEU A 126 4.22 -2.26 -2.95
CA LEU A 126 4.83 -2.45 -4.28
C LEU A 126 6.32 -2.17 -4.31
N ARG A 127 6.82 -1.26 -3.48
CA ARG A 127 8.25 -0.95 -3.37
C ARG A 127 9.09 -2.14 -2.91
N PHE A 128 8.47 -3.15 -2.28
CA PHE A 128 9.10 -4.36 -1.74
C PHE A 128 8.92 -5.60 -2.63
N PHE A 129 8.08 -5.53 -3.64
CA PHE A 129 8.04 -6.59 -4.65
C PHE A 129 9.25 -6.49 -5.57
N SER A 130 10.07 -7.53 -5.59
CA SER A 130 11.37 -7.55 -6.27
C SER A 130 11.32 -7.13 -7.74
N ARG A 131 10.27 -7.49 -8.47
CA ARG A 131 10.10 -7.12 -9.88
C ARG A 131 9.86 -5.61 -10.05
N TYR A 132 9.08 -4.98 -9.18
CA TYR A 132 8.86 -3.54 -9.19
C TYR A 132 10.11 -2.77 -8.75
N ALA A 133 10.79 -3.24 -7.71
CA ALA A 133 12.07 -2.66 -7.28
C ALA A 133 13.11 -2.74 -8.40
N LYS A 134 13.21 -3.88 -9.10
CA LYS A 134 14.13 -4.09 -10.22
C LYS A 134 13.75 -3.27 -11.46
N ALA A 135 12.46 -3.14 -11.76
CA ALA A 135 12.01 -2.27 -12.86
C ALA A 135 12.44 -0.81 -12.62
N ARG A 136 12.30 -0.31 -11.38
CA ARG A 136 12.80 1.02 -11.00
C ARG A 136 14.32 1.13 -11.08
N GLU A 137 15.06 0.12 -10.65
CA GLU A 137 16.52 0.08 -10.75
C GLU A 137 16.97 0.21 -12.21
N LEU A 138 16.40 -0.61 -13.10
CA LEU A 138 16.68 -0.57 -14.54
C LEU A 138 16.34 0.79 -15.17
N LEU A 139 15.19 1.37 -14.78
CA LEU A 139 14.78 2.71 -15.22
C LEU A 139 15.83 3.76 -14.80
N ARG A 140 16.26 3.74 -13.54
CA ARG A 140 17.26 4.68 -13.02
C ARG A 140 18.66 4.48 -13.63
N ALA A 141 18.98 3.26 -14.02
CA ALA A 141 20.22 2.93 -14.73
C ALA A 141 20.17 3.37 -16.21
N GLY A 142 19.06 3.95 -16.69
CA GLY A 142 18.93 4.38 -18.08
C GLY A 142 18.76 3.26 -19.09
N ALA A 143 18.38 2.04 -18.67
CA ALA A 143 18.33 0.85 -19.51
C ALA A 143 17.41 0.99 -20.73
N ILE A 144 16.47 1.94 -20.71
CA ILE A 144 15.51 2.23 -21.78
C ILE A 144 15.61 3.68 -22.31
N GLY A 145 16.65 4.41 -21.93
CA GLY A 145 16.79 5.83 -22.27
C GLY A 145 15.82 6.72 -21.49
N THR A 146 15.40 7.82 -22.08
CA THR A 146 14.44 8.74 -21.46
C THR A 146 13.04 8.14 -21.48
N LEU A 147 12.41 7.98 -20.31
CA LEU A 147 11.04 7.46 -20.22
C LEU A 147 10.05 8.41 -20.88
N ARG A 148 9.16 7.87 -21.70
CA ARG A 148 8.12 8.59 -22.45
C ARG A 148 6.72 8.20 -22.02
N ARG A 149 6.47 6.90 -21.88
CA ARG A 149 5.15 6.37 -21.60
C ARG A 149 5.20 5.31 -20.50
N VAL A 150 4.17 5.32 -19.68
CA VAL A 150 3.87 4.24 -18.72
C VAL A 150 2.43 3.77 -18.97
N ALA A 151 2.22 2.45 -18.94
CA ALA A 151 0.90 1.86 -18.77
C ALA A 151 0.95 0.90 -17.59
N SER A 152 0.07 1.12 -16.61
CA SER A 152 -0.08 0.24 -15.45
C SER A 152 -1.53 -0.21 -15.34
N ARG A 153 -1.75 -1.51 -15.18
CA ARG A 153 -3.07 -2.09 -15.03
C ARG A 153 -3.18 -2.89 -13.76
N ARG A 154 -4.29 -2.66 -13.07
CA ARG A 154 -4.65 -3.37 -11.85
C ARG A 154 -6.13 -3.69 -11.89
N LEU A 155 -6.45 -4.82 -12.52
CA LEU A 155 -7.82 -5.24 -12.75
C LEU A 155 -8.14 -6.42 -11.83
N ASN A 156 -9.21 -6.31 -11.08
CA ASN A 156 -9.66 -7.32 -10.12
C ASN A 156 -11.13 -7.66 -10.36
N ALA A 157 -11.52 -8.85 -9.95
CA ALA A 157 -12.92 -9.15 -9.72
C ALA A 157 -13.45 -8.29 -8.54
N PRO A 158 -14.75 -8.03 -8.49
CA PRO A 158 -15.36 -7.36 -7.34
C PRO A 158 -14.98 -8.07 -6.04
N PRO A 159 -14.85 -7.37 -4.92
CA PRO A 159 -14.74 -8.00 -3.61
C PRO A 159 -15.88 -9.01 -3.42
N ALA A 160 -15.57 -10.22 -2.93
CA ALA A 160 -16.58 -11.26 -2.75
C ALA A 160 -17.69 -10.77 -1.81
N GLU A 161 -18.94 -11.07 -2.15
CA GLU A 161 -20.10 -10.78 -1.31
C GLU A 161 -19.86 -11.26 0.13
N GLY A 162 -20.20 -10.43 1.12
CA GLY A 162 -19.93 -10.69 2.54
C GLY A 162 -18.52 -10.36 3.02
N ARG A 163 -17.57 -10.06 2.15
CA ARG A 163 -16.29 -9.48 2.55
C ARG A 163 -16.43 -7.98 2.71
N ALA A 164 -16.84 -7.53 3.88
CA ALA A 164 -16.87 -6.13 4.28
C ALA A 164 -17.69 -5.24 3.31
N SER A 165 -18.94 -5.01 3.65
CA SER A 165 -19.86 -4.10 2.95
C SER A 165 -19.29 -2.70 2.70
N TRP A 166 -18.30 -2.27 3.50
CA TRP A 166 -17.65 -0.98 3.38
C TRP A 166 -16.90 -0.77 2.04
N PHE A 167 -16.45 -1.83 1.36
CA PHE A 167 -15.86 -1.71 0.02
C PHE A 167 -16.85 -1.20 -1.02
N PHE A 168 -18.14 -1.57 -0.88
CA PHE A 168 -19.21 -1.14 -1.77
C PHE A 168 -19.86 0.18 -1.37
N ASP A 169 -19.39 0.78 -0.27
CA ASP A 169 -19.76 2.13 0.12
C ASP A 169 -18.63 3.08 -0.32
N PHE A 170 -18.90 3.87 -1.36
CA PHE A 170 -17.93 4.83 -1.90
C PHE A 170 -17.44 5.81 -0.84
N ALA A 171 -18.34 6.29 0.05
CA ALA A 171 -17.96 7.23 1.09
C ALA A 171 -16.90 6.64 2.04
N GLN A 172 -16.92 5.33 2.23
CA GLN A 172 -15.96 4.62 3.05
C GLN A 172 -14.70 4.20 2.28
N SER A 173 -14.87 3.58 1.11
CA SER A 173 -13.77 2.98 0.36
C SER A 173 -13.02 3.96 -0.55
N GLY A 174 -13.69 4.99 -1.08
CA GLY A 174 -13.18 5.84 -2.14
C GLY A 174 -13.03 5.12 -3.49
N GLY A 175 -13.64 3.94 -3.63
CA GLY A 175 -13.65 3.17 -4.87
C GLY A 175 -12.29 2.61 -5.28
N CYS A 176 -12.21 2.14 -6.52
CA CYS A 176 -10.99 1.51 -7.05
C CYS A 176 -9.80 2.48 -7.10
N ILE A 177 -10.04 3.78 -7.26
CA ILE A 177 -8.97 4.78 -7.30
C ILE A 177 -8.23 4.84 -5.97
N LEU A 178 -8.95 4.95 -4.87
CA LEU A 178 -8.35 5.09 -3.56
C LEU A 178 -7.86 3.75 -2.99
N ASP A 179 -8.64 2.68 -3.12
CA ASP A 179 -8.23 1.40 -2.54
C ASP A 179 -7.25 0.63 -3.41
N LEU A 180 -7.44 0.62 -4.74
CA LEU A 180 -6.69 -0.26 -5.63
C LEU A 180 -5.54 0.45 -6.34
N MET A 181 -5.82 1.60 -7.00
CA MET A 181 -4.84 2.28 -7.84
C MET A 181 -3.77 3.05 -7.04
N ILE A 182 -4.00 3.31 -5.75
CA ILE A 182 -3.03 3.98 -4.87
C ILE A 182 -1.67 3.27 -4.83
N HIS A 183 -1.64 1.96 -5.02
CA HIS A 183 -0.41 1.20 -5.12
C HIS A 183 0.43 1.65 -6.33
N ASP A 184 -0.21 1.86 -7.47
CA ASP A 184 0.44 2.28 -8.71
C ASP A 184 0.85 3.74 -8.63
N PHE A 185 0.04 4.59 -7.99
CA PHE A 185 0.39 6.00 -7.75
C PHE A 185 1.63 6.12 -6.87
N ASP A 186 1.72 5.33 -5.79
CA ASP A 186 2.91 5.28 -4.95
C ASP A 186 4.14 4.80 -5.72
N PHE A 187 4.02 3.75 -6.51
CA PHE A 187 5.13 3.23 -7.31
C PHE A 187 5.60 4.25 -8.35
N LEU A 188 4.68 4.91 -9.05
CA LEU A 188 5.02 5.88 -10.09
C LEU A 188 5.66 7.14 -9.51
N GLN A 189 5.16 7.66 -8.40
CA GLN A 189 5.84 8.78 -7.74
C GLN A 189 7.22 8.41 -7.20
N TRP A 190 7.41 7.18 -6.73
CA TRP A 190 8.72 6.68 -6.31
C TRP A 190 9.73 6.59 -7.46
N CYS A 191 9.24 6.34 -8.68
CA CYS A 191 10.07 6.29 -9.90
C CYS A 191 10.33 7.68 -10.48
N LEU A 192 9.32 8.55 -10.54
CA LEU A 192 9.28 9.74 -11.41
C LEU A 192 9.09 11.05 -10.64
N GLY A 193 8.87 10.99 -9.33
CA GLY A 193 8.46 12.14 -8.52
C GLY A 193 6.96 12.43 -8.65
N LYS A 194 6.53 13.56 -8.10
CA LYS A 194 5.12 13.96 -8.13
C LYS A 194 4.66 14.33 -9.54
N PRO A 195 3.45 13.93 -9.97
CA PRO A 195 2.90 14.37 -11.23
C PRO A 195 2.61 15.89 -11.20
N THR A 196 2.75 16.53 -12.35
CA THR A 196 2.48 17.97 -12.52
C THR A 196 1.04 18.23 -12.97
N ARG A 197 0.37 17.23 -13.54
CA ARG A 197 -1.03 17.28 -13.98
C ARG A 197 -1.65 15.89 -13.83
N ILE A 198 -2.91 15.86 -13.43
CA ILE A 198 -3.71 14.65 -13.24
C ILE A 198 -5.03 14.83 -13.98
N GLU A 199 -5.40 13.85 -14.77
CA GLU A 199 -6.70 13.72 -15.42
C GLU A 199 -7.27 12.34 -15.08
N ALA A 200 -8.59 12.19 -15.05
CA ALA A 200 -9.23 10.92 -14.77
C ALA A 200 -10.51 10.79 -15.61
N GLU A 201 -10.79 9.56 -16.02
CA GLU A 201 -12.00 9.19 -16.73
C GLU A 201 -12.54 7.85 -16.22
N THR A 202 -13.83 7.62 -16.44
CA THR A 202 -14.51 6.38 -16.12
C THR A 202 -15.08 5.76 -17.39
N ALA A 203 -15.59 4.53 -17.28
CA ALA A 203 -16.30 3.86 -18.37
C ALA A 203 -17.82 3.78 -18.05
N PRO A 204 -18.63 4.82 -18.33
CA PRO A 204 -20.02 4.89 -17.89
C PRO A 204 -20.90 3.70 -18.31
N ASN A 205 -20.59 3.10 -19.47
CA ASN A 205 -21.32 1.92 -19.95
C ASN A 205 -21.03 0.64 -19.15
N LYS A 206 -19.90 0.60 -18.43
CA LYS A 206 -19.48 -0.55 -17.59
C LYS A 206 -19.64 -0.27 -16.11
N ASP A 207 -19.53 0.98 -15.73
CA ASP A 207 -19.58 1.47 -14.35
C ASP A 207 -20.51 2.69 -14.27
N PRO A 208 -21.84 2.50 -14.17
CA PRO A 208 -22.80 3.59 -14.07
C PRO A 208 -22.59 4.50 -12.85
N GLU A 209 -22.03 3.95 -11.77
CA GLU A 209 -21.72 4.71 -10.54
C GLU A 209 -20.40 5.47 -10.63
N GLY A 210 -19.50 5.07 -11.55
CA GLY A 210 -18.27 5.76 -11.88
C GLY A 210 -17.19 5.75 -10.79
N TRP A 211 -17.10 4.66 -10.02
CA TRP A 211 -16.08 4.51 -8.97
C TRP A 211 -15.47 3.09 -8.86
N GLN A 212 -15.98 2.14 -9.64
CA GLN A 212 -15.49 0.76 -9.67
C GLN A 212 -14.49 0.50 -10.80
N HIS A 213 -14.43 1.40 -11.79
CA HIS A 213 -13.47 1.39 -12.89
C HIS A 213 -13.04 2.81 -13.21
N ALA A 214 -11.74 3.01 -13.35
CA ALA A 214 -11.20 4.31 -13.74
C ALA A 214 -9.90 4.16 -14.56
N ILE A 215 -9.63 5.16 -15.39
CA ILE A 215 -8.34 5.41 -16.02
C ILE A 215 -7.85 6.76 -15.53
N VAL A 216 -6.64 6.80 -14.99
CA VAL A 216 -6.02 8.04 -14.50
C VAL A 216 -4.76 8.31 -15.31
N HIS A 217 -4.70 9.52 -15.87
CA HIS A 217 -3.54 9.98 -16.63
C HIS A 217 -2.70 10.90 -15.76
N LEU A 218 -1.43 10.53 -15.59
CA LEU A 218 -0.45 11.29 -14.81
C LEU A 218 0.61 11.85 -15.76
N TYR A 219 0.90 13.15 -15.63
CA TYR A 219 1.92 13.83 -16.41
C TYR A 219 3.06 14.27 -15.51
N PHE A 220 4.28 13.96 -15.89
CA PHE A 220 5.46 14.19 -15.06
C PHE A 220 6.39 15.25 -15.64
N LYS A 221 7.19 15.85 -14.77
CA LYS A 221 8.28 16.72 -15.20
C LYS A 221 9.24 15.93 -16.10
N GLY A 222 9.61 16.50 -17.26
CA GLY A 222 10.43 15.78 -18.25
C GLY A 222 9.62 15.12 -19.38
N GLY A 223 8.29 15.25 -19.35
CA GLY A 223 7.41 14.87 -20.47
C GLY A 223 6.90 13.43 -20.44
N ALA A 224 7.29 12.63 -19.46
CA ALA A 224 6.74 11.28 -19.28
C ALA A 224 5.23 11.35 -18.96
N ARG A 225 4.46 10.41 -19.52
CA ARG A 225 3.02 10.26 -19.30
C ARG A 225 2.73 8.86 -18.81
N ALA A 226 1.88 8.73 -17.79
CA ALA A 226 1.41 7.45 -17.31
C ALA A 226 -0.11 7.34 -17.47
N GLU A 227 -0.55 6.19 -17.93
CA GLU A 227 -1.93 5.74 -17.93
C GLU A 227 -2.03 4.62 -16.90
N VAL A 228 -2.87 4.84 -15.88
CA VAL A 228 -3.12 3.86 -14.83
C VAL A 228 -4.57 3.44 -14.91
N GLU A 229 -4.83 2.17 -15.18
CA GLU A 229 -6.17 1.60 -15.25
C GLU A 229 -6.41 0.72 -14.02
N GLY A 230 -7.48 1.01 -13.29
CA GLY A 230 -7.93 0.25 -12.14
C GLY A 230 -9.38 -0.19 -12.27
N SER A 231 -9.70 -1.42 -11.89
CA SER A 231 -11.06 -1.92 -11.97
C SER A 231 -11.36 -3.00 -10.94
N TRP A 232 -12.58 -2.97 -10.37
CA TRP A 232 -13.21 -4.07 -9.63
C TRP A 232 -14.23 -4.83 -10.48
N LEU A 233 -14.42 -4.45 -11.75
CA LEU A 233 -15.40 -5.04 -12.65
C LEU A 233 -14.82 -6.13 -13.58
N HIS A 234 -13.58 -6.55 -13.32
CA HIS A 234 -12.91 -7.56 -14.12
C HIS A 234 -13.16 -8.97 -13.58
N HIS A 235 -13.18 -9.96 -14.45
CA HIS A 235 -13.48 -11.35 -14.07
C HIS A 235 -12.28 -12.12 -13.51
N ARG A 236 -11.05 -11.59 -13.68
CA ARG A 236 -9.81 -12.18 -13.15
C ARG A 236 -8.89 -11.09 -12.58
N HIS A 237 -7.89 -11.52 -11.82
CA HIS A 237 -6.82 -10.63 -11.41
C HIS A 237 -5.82 -10.45 -12.55
N GLU A 238 -5.62 -9.21 -12.96
CA GLU A 238 -4.63 -8.82 -13.93
C GLU A 238 -3.77 -7.69 -13.38
N ARG A 239 -2.46 -7.84 -13.45
CA ARG A 239 -1.49 -6.82 -13.04
C ARG A 239 -0.41 -6.74 -14.08
N SER A 240 -0.25 -5.59 -14.70
CA SER A 240 0.79 -5.35 -15.69
C SER A 240 1.43 -3.99 -15.51
N LEU A 241 2.67 -3.88 -15.97
CA LEU A 241 3.42 -2.63 -16.01
C LEU A 241 4.19 -2.57 -17.33
N LEU A 242 4.07 -1.45 -18.04
CA LEU A 242 4.92 -1.08 -19.16
C LEU A 242 5.60 0.25 -18.84
N LEU A 243 6.91 0.28 -18.93
CA LEU A 243 7.73 1.49 -18.95
C LEU A 243 8.40 1.56 -20.31
N GLU A 244 8.07 2.56 -21.13
CA GLU A 244 8.56 2.73 -22.49
C GLU A 244 9.36 4.03 -22.63
N GLY A 245 10.59 3.89 -23.07
CA GLY A 245 11.52 5.00 -23.28
C GLY A 245 12.00 5.10 -24.71
N ASP A 246 12.91 6.04 -24.97
CA ASP A 246 13.46 6.29 -26.31
C ASP A 246 14.25 5.10 -26.87
N ASN A 247 14.83 4.27 -26.01
CA ASN A 247 15.76 3.19 -26.39
C ASN A 247 15.28 1.80 -25.96
N GLY A 248 14.01 1.64 -25.59
CA GLY A 248 13.49 0.33 -25.22
C GLY A 248 12.31 0.38 -24.25
N LYS A 249 11.97 -0.78 -23.71
CA LYS A 249 10.87 -0.93 -22.76
C LYS A 249 11.20 -1.94 -21.66
N ILE A 250 10.58 -1.73 -20.49
CA ILE A 250 10.55 -2.66 -19.37
C ILE A 250 9.09 -3.07 -19.18
N THR A 251 8.82 -4.37 -19.06
CA THR A 251 7.46 -4.88 -18.84
C THR A 251 7.40 -5.85 -17.67
N ILE A 252 6.33 -5.76 -16.87
CA ILE A 252 5.86 -6.85 -16.03
C ILE A 252 4.62 -7.40 -16.73
N ASP A 253 4.73 -8.65 -17.19
CA ASP A 253 3.70 -9.28 -18.04
C ASP A 253 2.50 -9.71 -17.18
N PRO A 254 1.26 -9.51 -17.65
CA PRO A 254 0.07 -9.89 -16.89
C PRO A 254 -0.16 -11.40 -16.79
N ASP A 255 0.32 -12.18 -17.76
CA ASP A 255 0.03 -13.62 -17.85
C ASP A 255 1.01 -14.45 -17.01
N ASP A 256 2.31 -14.15 -17.06
CA ASP A 256 3.34 -14.89 -16.33
C ASP A 256 4.00 -14.09 -15.20
N GLY A 257 3.73 -12.79 -15.17
CA GLY A 257 4.30 -11.84 -14.20
C GLY A 257 5.80 -11.63 -14.35
N LEU A 258 6.45 -12.10 -15.40
CA LEU A 258 7.89 -11.95 -15.57
C LEU A 258 8.29 -10.52 -15.89
N LEU A 259 9.44 -10.11 -15.38
CA LEU A 259 10.07 -8.85 -15.74
C LEU A 259 10.90 -9.03 -17.01
N ARG A 260 10.60 -8.24 -18.04
CA ARG A 260 11.33 -8.25 -19.30
C ARG A 260 11.94 -6.89 -19.59
N LEU A 261 13.12 -6.90 -20.18
CA LEU A 261 13.78 -5.72 -20.74
C LEU A 261 14.01 -5.96 -22.24
N GLU A 262 13.56 -5.01 -23.05
CA GLU A 262 13.83 -4.96 -24.48
C GLU A 262 14.49 -3.62 -24.79
N ASN A 263 15.66 -3.66 -25.42
CA ASN A 263 16.40 -2.48 -25.85
C ASN A 263 17.33 -2.83 -27.04
N SER A 264 18.25 -1.94 -27.39
CA SER A 264 19.20 -2.15 -28.50
C SER A 264 20.08 -3.41 -28.36
N GLN A 265 20.18 -3.97 -27.15
CA GLN A 265 20.91 -5.22 -26.88
C GLN A 265 20.05 -6.48 -27.07
N GLY A 266 18.79 -6.31 -27.42
CA GLY A 266 17.80 -7.39 -27.58
C GLY A 266 16.78 -7.46 -26.47
N ALA A 267 15.91 -8.46 -26.55
CA ALA A 267 14.88 -8.76 -25.56
C ALA A 267 15.33 -9.90 -24.63
N ARG A 268 15.14 -9.72 -23.33
CA ARG A 268 15.47 -10.74 -22.32
C ARG A 268 14.57 -10.69 -21.11
N VAL A 269 14.36 -11.84 -20.50
CA VAL A 269 13.78 -11.94 -19.15
C VAL A 269 14.87 -11.54 -18.14
N ILE A 270 14.49 -10.69 -17.20
CA ILE A 270 15.35 -10.32 -16.09
C ILE A 270 15.02 -11.28 -14.94
N ASP A 271 16.00 -12.09 -14.61
CA ASP A 271 15.90 -12.97 -13.45
C ASP A 271 15.89 -12.15 -12.16
N VAL A 272 14.82 -12.30 -11.41
CA VAL A 272 14.63 -11.59 -10.15
C VAL A 272 14.13 -12.61 -9.12
N PRO A 273 14.81 -12.78 -8.00
CA PRO A 273 14.35 -13.66 -6.93
C PRO A 273 12.91 -13.32 -6.53
N VAL A 274 12.06 -14.34 -6.50
CA VAL A 274 10.68 -14.16 -6.01
C VAL A 274 10.73 -14.05 -4.49
N VAL A 275 10.51 -12.84 -3.99
CA VAL A 275 10.40 -12.60 -2.54
C VAL A 275 8.98 -12.19 -2.21
N ASP A 276 8.54 -12.53 -1.01
CA ASP A 276 7.27 -12.04 -0.48
C ASP A 276 7.44 -10.57 -0.07
N GLY A 277 6.82 -9.68 -0.85
CA GLY A 277 6.89 -8.24 -0.61
C GLY A 277 6.29 -7.82 0.75
N TYR A 278 5.32 -8.55 1.28
CA TYR A 278 4.78 -8.27 2.61
C TYR A 278 5.78 -8.65 3.70
N ARG A 279 6.47 -9.76 3.54
CA ARG A 279 7.53 -10.18 4.45
C ARG A 279 8.70 -9.20 4.44
N GLU A 280 9.15 -8.78 3.26
CA GLU A 280 10.22 -7.77 3.13
C GLU A 280 9.80 -6.41 3.71
N GLN A 281 8.55 -6.01 3.56
CA GLN A 281 8.01 -4.80 4.15
C GLN A 281 8.01 -4.87 5.69
N MET A 282 7.57 -5.99 6.27
CA MET A 282 7.62 -6.19 7.72
C MET A 282 9.05 -6.26 8.25
N HIS A 283 9.96 -6.91 7.52
CA HIS A 283 11.39 -6.91 7.85
C HIS A 283 11.95 -5.49 7.89
N HIS A 284 11.66 -4.70 6.88
CA HIS A 284 12.09 -3.30 6.81
C HIS A 284 11.54 -2.45 7.97
N PHE A 285 10.28 -2.66 8.35
CA PHE A 285 9.68 -1.98 9.50
C PHE A 285 10.36 -2.38 10.81
N LEU A 286 10.60 -3.67 11.04
CA LEU A 286 11.33 -4.16 12.23
C LEU A 286 12.76 -3.61 12.28
N GLU A 287 13.46 -3.53 11.16
CA GLU A 287 14.79 -2.95 11.10
C GLU A 287 14.78 -1.45 11.42
N HIS A 288 13.77 -0.72 10.92
CA HIS A 288 13.58 0.68 11.30
C HIS A 288 13.37 0.82 12.82
N LEU A 289 12.53 0.01 13.42
CA LEU A 289 12.29 0.04 14.86
C LEU A 289 13.53 -0.28 15.69
N ARG A 290 14.39 -1.19 15.20
CA ARG A 290 15.61 -1.61 15.91
C ARG A 290 16.76 -0.62 15.79
N THR A 291 16.91 -0.02 14.64
CA THR A 291 18.15 0.68 14.25
C THR A 291 17.93 2.15 13.93
N GLY A 292 16.70 2.60 13.76
CA GLY A 292 16.38 3.93 13.20
C GLY A 292 16.71 4.06 11.71
N ALA A 293 16.92 2.93 10.98
CA ALA A 293 17.21 2.96 9.55
C ALA A 293 16.15 3.77 8.77
N PRO A 294 16.54 4.52 7.73
CA PRO A 294 15.60 5.32 6.95
C PRO A 294 14.47 4.48 6.36
N LEU A 295 13.25 4.98 6.41
CA LEU A 295 12.09 4.34 5.80
C LEU A 295 12.15 4.42 4.27
N LEU A 296 11.91 3.29 3.60
CA LEU A 296 11.76 3.24 2.14
C LEU A 296 10.44 3.90 1.68
N VAL A 297 9.41 3.83 2.52
CA VAL A 297 8.14 4.54 2.36
C VAL A 297 8.03 5.53 3.49
N THR A 298 8.19 6.81 3.20
CA THR A 298 8.05 7.86 4.21
C THR A 298 6.57 8.23 4.39
N PRO A 299 6.18 8.80 5.56
CA PRO A 299 4.83 9.35 5.73
C PRO A 299 4.46 10.40 4.67
N ASP A 300 5.41 11.23 4.25
CA ASP A 300 5.22 12.22 3.19
C ASP A 300 4.96 11.56 1.81
N ASP A 301 5.57 10.41 1.51
CA ASP A 301 5.26 9.61 0.31
C ASP A 301 3.81 9.13 0.33
N ALA A 302 3.34 8.64 1.48
CA ALA A 302 1.98 8.14 1.63
C ALA A 302 0.93 9.26 1.48
N VAL A 303 1.18 10.44 2.07
CA VAL A 303 0.36 11.64 1.85
C VAL A 303 0.33 12.02 0.38
N SER A 304 1.46 11.95 -0.30
CA SER A 304 1.55 12.28 -1.72
C SER A 304 0.79 11.29 -2.61
N ALA A 305 0.89 9.97 -2.35
CA ALA A 305 0.12 8.96 -3.07
C ALA A 305 -1.40 9.14 -2.86
N LEU A 306 -1.81 9.42 -1.62
CA LEU A 306 -3.20 9.75 -1.30
C LEU A 306 -3.67 11.01 -2.03
N SER A 307 -2.86 12.06 -2.08
CA SER A 307 -3.19 13.29 -2.80
C SER A 307 -3.42 13.06 -4.29
N ILE A 308 -2.63 12.18 -4.94
CA ILE A 308 -2.86 11.80 -6.34
C ILE A 308 -4.24 11.14 -6.49
N ALA A 309 -4.58 10.18 -5.62
CA ALA A 309 -5.86 9.48 -5.65
C ALA A 309 -7.05 10.45 -5.43
N LEU A 310 -6.97 11.32 -4.42
CA LEU A 310 -8.03 12.30 -4.13
C LEU A 310 -8.19 13.31 -5.27
N THR A 311 -7.09 13.78 -5.87
CA THR A 311 -7.16 14.66 -7.03
C THR A 311 -7.82 13.96 -8.22
N ALA A 312 -7.54 12.69 -8.46
CA ALA A 312 -8.20 11.92 -9.52
C ALA A 312 -9.70 11.78 -9.26
N LEU A 313 -10.12 11.53 -7.99
CA LEU A 313 -11.54 11.51 -7.62
C LEU A 313 -12.23 12.86 -7.86
N GLN A 314 -11.59 13.97 -7.51
CA GLN A 314 -12.11 15.32 -7.78
C GLN A 314 -12.31 15.58 -9.29
N LYS A 315 -11.38 15.08 -10.15
CA LYS A 315 -11.54 15.19 -11.61
C LYS A 315 -12.77 14.45 -12.13
N LEU A 316 -13.23 13.42 -11.42
CA LEU A 316 -14.45 12.68 -11.74
C LEU A 316 -15.71 13.28 -11.07
N GLY A 317 -15.58 14.38 -10.33
CA GLY A 317 -16.66 14.96 -9.52
C GLY A 317 -17.10 14.06 -8.37
N LYS A 318 -16.17 13.25 -7.85
CA LYS A 318 -16.35 12.36 -6.69
C LYS A 318 -15.54 12.92 -5.51
N GLU A 319 -16.20 13.16 -4.39
CA GLU A 319 -15.58 13.63 -3.14
C GLU A 319 -15.80 12.65 -1.98
#